data_f4943234bdf04bb2be9c1cc0feeca97a
#
_entry.id   f4943234bdf04bb2be9c1cc0feeca97a
#
_cell.length_a   1.000
_cell.length_b   1.000
_cell.length_c   1.000
_cell.angle_alpha   90.00
_cell.angle_beta   90.00
_cell.angle_gamma   90.00
#
_symmetry.space_group_name_H-M   'P 1'
#
loop_
_entity.id
_entity.type
_entity.pdbx_description
1 polymer ?
#
loop_
_entity_poly.entity_id
_entity_poly.type
_entity_poly.pdbx_seq_one_letter_code
_entity_poly.pdbx_strand_id
1 'polypeptide(L)'
;MPERAMRLGAGLLALSLLAACASQPPTQPGETRAEERARVADLNTQLGLEYMRDGNNETALKRLEKAIETDSGHAPAYTALGLLYSRLGEVDKADANFRTALRLAPNNGNTLNNYGLFLCQQKRYEDGEAQLLKAVKNPLYASPAIAYTNAGFCAQEAGKPEAAEDYFRQALEKNPGIAPALLAMAELSFKRGDAAGAAQYLNRHLKNARPTPRALALGVQIEKQAGDRDRQASYELILRNQFPDSPETGRLQRGEL
;
A
#
# COMPACT_ATOMS: atom_id res chain seq x y z
N MET A 1 5.67 86.45 -43.01
CA MET A 1 6.82 86.72 -42.14
C MET A 1 6.70 85.76 -40.95
N PRO A 2 7.77 85.11 -40.40
CA PRO A 2 8.81 84.31 -41.04
C PRO A 2 8.70 82.81 -40.63
N GLU A 3 9.15 81.93 -41.46
CA GLU A 3 10.30 81.05 -41.40
C GLU A 3 10.72 80.53 -40.01
N ARG A 4 10.79 79.20 -39.87
CA ARG A 4 12.00 78.44 -39.45
C ARG A 4 11.72 76.94 -39.49
N ALA A 5 12.31 76.33 -40.47
CA ALA A 5 13.50 75.48 -40.34
C ALA A 5 13.27 74.05 -39.81
N MET A 6 13.33 73.19 -40.74
CA MET A 6 13.51 71.74 -40.69
C MET A 6 14.80 71.32 -39.98
N ARG A 7 14.71 70.37 -39.05
CA ARG A 7 15.86 69.55 -38.68
C ARG A 7 15.45 68.07 -38.65
N LEU A 8 16.01 67.33 -39.57
CA LEU A 8 16.08 65.87 -39.56
C LEU A 8 16.90 65.41 -38.35
N GLY A 9 16.34 64.51 -37.57
CA GLY A 9 17.03 63.74 -36.54
C GLY A 9 16.93 62.27 -36.87
N ALA A 10 18.03 61.67 -37.32
CA ALA A 10 18.16 60.24 -37.52
C ALA A 10 18.13 59.53 -36.17
N GLY A 11 17.07 58.79 -35.92
CA GLY A 11 16.97 57.94 -34.73
C GLY A 11 17.45 56.52 -35.06
N LEU A 12 18.54 56.11 -34.44
CA LEU A 12 19.09 54.76 -34.47
C LEU A 12 18.04 53.77 -33.85
N LEU A 13 17.64 52.79 -34.62
CA LEU A 13 16.95 51.60 -34.13
C LEU A 13 17.95 50.73 -33.35
N ALA A 14 17.91 50.78 -32.04
CA ALA A 14 18.58 49.82 -31.20
C ALA A 14 17.73 48.53 -31.13
N LEU A 15 18.15 47.48 -31.85
CA LEU A 15 17.65 46.12 -31.68
C LEU A 15 18.09 45.63 -30.29
N SER A 16 17.20 45.67 -29.32
CA SER A 16 17.37 44.99 -28.04
C SER A 16 17.08 43.48 -28.22
N LEU A 17 18.13 42.69 -28.33
CA LEU A 17 18.11 41.22 -28.16
C LEU A 17 17.63 40.91 -26.77
N LEU A 18 16.33 40.55 -26.63
CA LEU A 18 15.80 39.90 -25.42
C LEU A 18 16.38 38.49 -25.37
N ALA A 19 17.49 38.35 -24.64
CA ALA A 19 17.95 37.03 -24.16
C ALA A 19 16.85 36.46 -23.27
N ALA A 20 16.09 35.50 -23.78
CA ALA A 20 15.20 34.66 -22.99
C ALA A 20 16.06 33.83 -22.05
N CYS A 21 16.32 34.34 -20.84
CA CYS A 21 16.78 33.52 -19.74
C CYS A 21 15.71 32.48 -19.47
N ALA A 22 15.97 31.24 -19.87
CA ALA A 22 15.22 30.10 -19.37
C ALA A 22 15.30 30.15 -17.84
N SER A 23 14.21 30.55 -17.21
CA SER A 23 14.08 30.59 -15.77
C SER A 23 14.16 29.16 -15.25
N GLN A 24 15.34 28.77 -14.78
CA GLN A 24 15.46 27.62 -13.90
C GLN A 24 14.56 27.87 -12.68
N PRO A 25 13.81 26.85 -12.21
CA PRO A 25 13.02 27.02 -10.99
C PRO A 25 13.95 27.44 -9.85
N PRO A 26 13.52 28.32 -8.94
CA PRO A 26 14.37 28.86 -7.90
C PRO A 26 14.87 27.73 -6.99
N THR A 27 16.19 27.51 -7.00
CA THR A 27 16.88 26.69 -6.00
C THR A 27 16.69 27.38 -4.65
N GLN A 28 16.26 26.64 -3.63
CA GLN A 28 16.22 27.19 -2.27
C GLN A 28 17.65 27.59 -1.84
N PRO A 29 17.84 28.76 -1.23
CA PRO A 29 19.15 29.20 -0.83
C PRO A 29 19.79 28.22 0.15
N GLY A 30 20.88 27.56 -0.25
CA GLY A 30 21.63 26.61 0.57
C GLY A 30 21.50 25.15 0.22
N GLU A 31 20.61 24.76 -0.74
CA GLU A 31 20.43 23.34 -1.15
C GLU A 31 21.62 22.90 -2.03
N THR A 32 22.24 21.78 -1.69
CA THR A 32 23.27 21.16 -2.52
C THR A 32 22.64 20.43 -3.72
N ARG A 33 23.43 20.24 -4.80
CA ARG A 33 22.98 19.44 -5.97
C ARG A 33 22.56 18.02 -5.60
N ALA A 34 23.10 17.46 -4.55
CA ALA A 34 22.74 16.11 -4.08
C ALA A 34 21.37 16.13 -3.42
N GLU A 35 21.08 17.11 -2.57
CA GLU A 35 19.77 17.29 -1.92
C GLU A 35 18.68 17.60 -2.95
N GLU A 36 18.98 18.44 -3.94
CA GLU A 36 18.05 18.73 -5.05
C GLU A 36 17.69 17.42 -5.83
N ARG A 37 18.70 16.59 -6.17
CA ARG A 37 18.45 15.31 -6.85
C ARG A 37 17.63 14.39 -6.00
N ALA A 38 17.94 14.26 -4.72
CA ALA A 38 17.16 13.41 -3.78
C ALA A 38 15.71 13.89 -3.69
N ARG A 39 15.47 15.19 -3.58
CA ARG A 39 14.13 15.79 -3.56
C ARG A 39 13.35 15.55 -4.85
N VAL A 40 14.00 15.70 -6.02
CA VAL A 40 13.38 15.45 -7.32
C VAL A 40 13.08 13.96 -7.50
N ALA A 41 13.94 13.06 -7.04
CA ALA A 41 13.72 11.63 -7.05
C ALA A 41 12.54 11.25 -6.13
N ASP A 42 12.47 11.84 -4.94
CA ASP A 42 11.35 11.63 -4.00
C ASP A 42 10.02 12.08 -4.62
N LEU A 43 9.96 13.27 -5.21
CA LEU A 43 8.76 13.78 -5.90
C LEU A 43 8.31 12.84 -7.03
N ASN A 44 9.24 12.38 -7.89
CA ASN A 44 8.88 11.43 -8.94
C ASN A 44 8.41 10.07 -8.40
N THR A 45 8.97 9.62 -7.26
CA THR A 45 8.53 8.42 -6.57
C THR A 45 7.11 8.56 -6.05
N GLN A 46 6.78 9.69 -5.41
CA GLN A 46 5.44 9.99 -4.92
C GLN A 46 4.42 10.04 -6.06
N LEU A 47 4.74 10.76 -7.14
CA LEU A 47 3.90 10.79 -8.35
C LEU A 47 3.70 9.38 -8.94
N GLY A 48 4.77 8.57 -9.00
CA GLY A 48 4.68 7.19 -9.44
C GLY A 48 3.71 6.35 -8.61
N LEU A 49 3.76 6.48 -7.28
CA LEU A 49 2.84 5.79 -6.38
C LEU A 49 1.39 6.29 -6.53
N GLU A 50 1.16 7.58 -6.79
CA GLU A 50 -0.17 8.11 -7.07
C GLU A 50 -0.73 7.55 -8.37
N TYR A 51 0.04 7.59 -9.47
CA TYR A 51 -0.38 6.98 -10.74
C TYR A 51 -0.64 5.47 -10.62
N MET A 52 0.14 4.75 -9.79
CA MET A 52 -0.17 3.35 -9.48
C MET A 52 -1.52 3.20 -8.78
N ARG A 53 -1.87 4.09 -7.87
CA ARG A 53 -3.17 4.08 -7.16
C ARG A 53 -4.32 4.29 -8.13
N ASP A 54 -4.14 5.18 -9.10
CA ASP A 54 -5.12 5.49 -10.15
C ASP A 54 -5.18 4.41 -11.27
N GLY A 55 -4.35 3.37 -11.17
CA GLY A 55 -4.29 2.30 -12.18
C GLY A 55 -3.48 2.65 -13.44
N ASN A 56 -2.90 3.86 -13.51
CA ASN A 56 -2.09 4.30 -14.64
C ASN A 56 -0.64 3.78 -14.50
N ASN A 57 -0.48 2.48 -14.71
CA ASN A 57 0.79 1.79 -14.51
C ASN A 57 1.90 2.27 -15.48
N GLU A 58 1.55 2.68 -16.71
CA GLU A 58 2.52 3.17 -17.68
C GLU A 58 3.15 4.50 -17.22
N THR A 59 2.33 5.44 -16.78
CA THR A 59 2.83 6.73 -16.28
C THR A 59 3.58 6.53 -14.95
N ALA A 60 3.11 5.62 -14.10
CA ALA A 60 3.81 5.25 -12.87
C ALA A 60 5.23 4.76 -13.17
N LEU A 61 5.39 3.84 -14.13
CA LEU A 61 6.70 3.34 -14.53
C LEU A 61 7.63 4.46 -14.98
N LYS A 62 7.18 5.33 -15.88
CA LYS A 62 7.96 6.48 -16.37
C LYS A 62 8.43 7.40 -15.24
N ARG A 63 7.56 7.64 -14.25
CA ARG A 63 7.91 8.47 -13.08
C ARG A 63 8.94 7.79 -12.17
N LEU A 64 8.78 6.52 -11.91
CA LEU A 64 9.70 5.76 -11.07
C LEU A 64 11.07 5.56 -11.74
N GLU A 65 11.10 5.32 -13.06
CA GLU A 65 12.36 5.30 -13.83
C GLU A 65 13.04 6.66 -13.79
N LYS A 66 12.27 7.77 -13.91
CA LYS A 66 12.83 9.11 -13.78
C LYS A 66 13.41 9.37 -12.40
N ALA A 67 12.82 8.82 -11.34
CA ALA A 67 13.35 8.92 -9.99
C ALA A 67 14.75 8.28 -9.89
N ILE A 68 14.93 7.05 -10.38
CA ILE A 68 16.22 6.35 -10.34
C ILE A 68 17.27 6.93 -11.30
N GLU A 69 16.85 7.50 -12.43
CA GLU A 69 17.74 8.26 -13.31
C GLU A 69 18.28 9.52 -12.62
N THR A 70 17.44 10.18 -11.85
CA THR A 70 17.79 11.40 -11.12
C THR A 70 18.70 11.10 -9.93
N ASP A 71 18.36 10.05 -9.15
CA ASP A 71 19.15 9.56 -8.02
C ASP A 71 19.11 8.03 -7.97
N SER A 72 20.17 7.39 -8.47
CA SER A 72 20.31 5.94 -8.46
C SER A 72 20.46 5.32 -7.05
N GLY A 73 20.68 6.15 -6.02
CA GLY A 73 20.70 5.75 -4.62
C GLY A 73 19.35 5.82 -3.91
N HIS A 74 18.30 6.27 -4.60
CA HIS A 74 16.99 6.50 -4.00
C HIS A 74 16.20 5.19 -3.76
N ALA A 75 16.46 4.54 -2.63
CA ALA A 75 15.84 3.24 -2.26
C ALA A 75 14.29 3.22 -2.35
N PRO A 76 13.53 4.30 -2.00
CA PRO A 76 12.09 4.31 -2.13
C PRO A 76 11.58 4.07 -3.56
N ALA A 77 12.27 4.58 -4.59
CA ALA A 77 11.89 4.37 -5.98
C ALA A 77 12.00 2.90 -6.39
N TYR A 78 13.06 2.21 -5.97
CA TYR A 78 13.20 0.77 -6.19
C TYR A 78 12.12 -0.04 -5.45
N THR A 79 11.74 0.37 -4.24
CA THR A 79 10.61 -0.25 -3.53
C THR A 79 9.31 -0.09 -4.31
N ALA A 80 9.03 1.10 -4.83
CA ALA A 80 7.86 1.39 -5.63
C ALA A 80 7.86 0.63 -6.97
N LEU A 81 9.02 0.51 -7.65
CA LEU A 81 9.17 -0.34 -8.84
C LEU A 81 8.92 -1.82 -8.51
N GLY A 82 9.42 -2.31 -7.38
CA GLY A 82 9.13 -3.67 -6.89
C GLY A 82 7.63 -3.92 -6.76
N LEU A 83 6.90 -2.98 -6.16
CA LEU A 83 5.44 -3.04 -6.03
C LEU A 83 4.73 -2.97 -7.39
N LEU A 84 5.17 -2.08 -8.29
CA LEU A 84 4.61 -1.95 -9.63
C LEU A 84 4.77 -3.23 -10.43
N TYR A 85 5.99 -3.78 -10.50
CA TYR A 85 6.27 -5.02 -11.22
C TYR A 85 5.56 -6.22 -10.61
N SER A 86 5.42 -6.28 -9.27
CA SER A 86 4.60 -7.29 -8.60
C SER A 86 3.14 -7.24 -9.06
N ARG A 87 2.56 -6.03 -9.14
CA ARG A 87 1.19 -5.83 -9.67
C ARG A 87 1.05 -6.24 -11.13
N LEU A 88 2.08 -6.05 -11.94
CA LEU A 88 2.11 -6.42 -13.36
C LEU A 88 2.42 -7.92 -13.59
N GLY A 89 2.71 -8.69 -12.55
CA GLY A 89 3.07 -10.09 -12.65
C GLY A 89 4.52 -10.33 -13.13
N GLU A 90 5.34 -9.28 -13.21
CA GLU A 90 6.75 -9.33 -13.61
C GLU A 90 7.62 -9.72 -12.40
N VAL A 91 7.53 -10.99 -12.01
CA VAL A 91 8.09 -11.51 -10.74
C VAL A 91 9.60 -11.25 -10.60
N ASP A 92 10.39 -11.52 -11.64
CA ASP A 92 11.85 -11.35 -11.59
C ASP A 92 12.26 -9.89 -11.45
N LYS A 93 11.54 -8.98 -12.14
CA LYS A 93 11.78 -7.56 -12.03
C LYS A 93 11.39 -7.02 -10.64
N ALA A 94 10.29 -7.51 -10.08
CA ALA A 94 9.86 -7.17 -8.73
C ALA A 94 10.93 -7.58 -7.70
N ASP A 95 11.37 -8.84 -7.73
CA ASP A 95 12.41 -9.37 -6.83
C ASP A 95 13.72 -8.58 -6.92
N ALA A 96 14.19 -8.30 -8.14
CA ALA A 96 15.41 -7.53 -8.38
C ALA A 96 15.34 -6.10 -7.79
N ASN A 97 14.20 -5.44 -7.96
CA ASN A 97 13.99 -4.08 -7.44
C ASN A 97 13.91 -4.08 -5.91
N PHE A 98 13.18 -4.99 -5.29
CA PHE A 98 13.13 -5.10 -3.82
C PHE A 98 14.53 -5.38 -3.22
N ARG A 99 15.31 -6.28 -3.83
CA ARG A 99 16.68 -6.54 -3.41
C ARG A 99 17.57 -5.31 -3.54
N THR A 100 17.43 -4.56 -4.63
CA THR A 100 18.18 -3.30 -4.81
C THR A 100 17.80 -2.29 -3.74
N ALA A 101 16.51 -2.12 -3.45
CA ALA A 101 16.05 -1.25 -2.38
C ALA A 101 16.64 -1.63 -1.01
N LEU A 102 16.67 -2.94 -0.69
CA LEU A 102 17.24 -3.43 0.58
C LEU A 102 18.78 -3.36 0.61
N ARG A 103 19.47 -3.43 -0.53
CA ARG A 103 20.91 -3.18 -0.60
C ARG A 103 21.24 -1.71 -0.29
N LEU A 104 20.42 -0.78 -0.74
CA LEU A 104 20.55 0.66 -0.50
C LEU A 104 20.11 1.05 0.93
N ALA A 105 19.05 0.43 1.43
CA ALA A 105 18.48 0.71 2.75
C ALA A 105 18.11 -0.62 3.48
N PRO A 106 19.09 -1.33 4.08
CA PRO A 106 18.92 -2.70 4.58
C PRO A 106 17.88 -2.88 5.70
N ASN A 107 17.60 -1.79 6.41
CA ASN A 107 16.68 -1.81 7.56
C ASN A 107 15.40 -0.99 7.31
N ASN A 108 15.10 -0.64 6.05
CA ASN A 108 13.85 0.06 5.74
C ASN A 108 12.65 -0.87 5.99
N GLY A 109 11.89 -0.61 7.07
CA GLY A 109 10.78 -1.46 7.50
C GLY A 109 9.65 -1.56 6.47
N ASN A 110 9.39 -0.49 5.71
CA ASN A 110 8.38 -0.52 4.63
C ASN A 110 8.82 -1.44 3.49
N THR A 111 10.07 -1.33 3.05
CA THR A 111 10.62 -2.21 2.00
C THR A 111 10.64 -3.67 2.46
N LEU A 112 11.08 -3.93 3.70
CA LEU A 112 11.10 -5.28 4.28
C LEU A 112 9.69 -5.88 4.33
N ASN A 113 8.69 -5.12 4.79
CA ASN A 113 7.29 -5.56 4.82
C ASN A 113 6.75 -5.86 3.42
N ASN A 114 6.97 -4.95 2.47
CA ASN A 114 6.47 -5.11 1.10
C ASN A 114 7.14 -6.29 0.38
N TYR A 115 8.45 -6.44 0.54
CA TYR A 115 9.18 -7.57 -0.03
C TYR A 115 8.77 -8.89 0.62
N GLY A 116 8.60 -8.92 1.95
CA GLY A 116 8.10 -10.09 2.66
C GLY A 116 6.74 -10.54 2.16
N LEU A 117 5.79 -9.59 2.01
CA LEU A 117 4.47 -9.90 1.44
C LEU A 117 4.57 -10.43 0.00
N PHE A 118 5.38 -9.79 -0.84
CA PHE A 118 5.64 -10.27 -2.21
C PHE A 118 6.17 -11.71 -2.22
N LEU A 119 7.15 -12.03 -1.37
CA LEU A 119 7.72 -13.37 -1.28
C LEU A 119 6.68 -14.42 -0.86
N CYS A 120 5.80 -14.09 0.09
CA CYS A 120 4.70 -14.97 0.50
C CYS A 120 3.72 -15.21 -0.67
N GLN A 121 3.39 -14.17 -1.45
CA GLN A 121 2.55 -14.31 -2.65
C GLN A 121 3.20 -15.21 -3.71
N GLN A 122 4.54 -15.26 -3.78
CA GLN A 122 5.29 -16.18 -4.62
C GLN A 122 5.49 -17.56 -3.97
N LYS A 123 4.80 -17.86 -2.86
CA LYS A 123 4.90 -19.10 -2.07
C LYS A 123 6.30 -19.35 -1.48
N ARG A 124 7.13 -18.32 -1.40
CA ARG A 124 8.43 -18.33 -0.73
C ARG A 124 8.22 -17.92 0.75
N TYR A 125 7.49 -18.78 1.46
CA TYR A 125 6.94 -18.44 2.78
C TYR A 125 8.02 -18.18 3.84
N GLU A 126 9.05 -18.99 3.91
CA GLU A 126 10.15 -18.84 4.87
C GLU A 126 10.93 -17.55 4.63
N ASP A 127 11.23 -17.24 3.38
CA ASP A 127 11.91 -16.01 2.99
C ASP A 127 11.04 -14.79 3.32
N GLY A 128 9.74 -14.88 3.02
CA GLY A 128 8.77 -13.82 3.27
C GLY A 128 8.61 -13.53 4.76
N GLU A 129 8.40 -14.56 5.56
CA GLU A 129 8.32 -14.48 7.01
C GLU A 129 9.58 -13.84 7.61
N ALA A 130 10.77 -14.23 7.15
CA ALA A 130 12.03 -13.67 7.62
C ALA A 130 12.11 -12.14 7.36
N GLN A 131 11.66 -11.66 6.19
CA GLN A 131 11.65 -10.20 5.91
C GLN A 131 10.61 -9.47 6.77
N LEU A 132 9.41 -10.04 6.96
CA LEU A 132 8.36 -9.46 7.79
C LEU A 132 8.81 -9.35 9.26
N LEU A 133 9.44 -10.40 9.80
CA LEU A 133 9.99 -10.39 11.15
C LEU A 133 11.20 -9.44 11.29
N LYS A 134 11.98 -9.25 10.24
CA LYS A 134 13.03 -8.22 10.23
C LYS A 134 12.42 -6.80 10.28
N ALA A 135 11.30 -6.56 9.59
CA ALA A 135 10.61 -5.28 9.64
C ALA A 135 10.15 -4.93 11.07
N VAL A 136 9.52 -5.87 11.80
CA VAL A 136 9.01 -5.61 13.15
C VAL A 136 10.11 -5.44 14.20
N LYS A 137 11.31 -5.95 13.95
CA LYS A 137 12.48 -5.74 14.83
C LYS A 137 13.07 -4.34 14.70
N ASN A 138 12.74 -3.59 13.65
CA ASN A 138 13.20 -2.21 13.50
C ASN A 138 12.34 -1.28 14.38
N PRO A 139 12.91 -0.64 15.42
CA PRO A 139 12.16 0.23 16.31
C PRO A 139 11.63 1.51 15.63
N LEU A 140 12.18 1.87 14.46
CA LEU A 140 11.75 3.02 13.67
C LEU A 140 10.63 2.67 12.68
N TYR A 141 10.23 1.41 12.58
CA TYR A 141 9.14 1.01 11.71
C TYR A 141 7.79 1.37 12.33
N ALA A 142 7.08 2.31 11.70
CA ALA A 142 5.84 2.88 12.24
C ALA A 142 4.64 1.92 12.25
N SER A 143 4.71 0.80 11.51
CA SER A 143 3.54 -0.05 11.27
C SER A 143 3.76 -1.54 11.60
N PRO A 144 4.29 -1.89 12.79
CA PRO A 144 4.60 -3.27 13.14
C PRO A 144 3.36 -4.19 13.15
N ALA A 145 2.19 -3.66 13.47
CA ALA A 145 0.94 -4.41 13.42
C ALA A 145 0.62 -4.91 12.00
N ILE A 146 0.95 -4.12 10.96
CA ILE A 146 0.75 -4.52 9.57
C ILE A 146 1.70 -5.68 9.21
N ALA A 147 2.97 -5.59 9.58
CA ALA A 147 3.92 -6.65 9.27
C ALA A 147 3.59 -7.96 10.00
N TYR A 148 3.17 -7.90 11.27
CA TYR A 148 2.65 -9.08 11.96
C TYR A 148 1.39 -9.65 11.31
N THR A 149 0.46 -8.79 10.86
CA THR A 149 -0.72 -9.25 10.12
C THR A 149 -0.34 -9.97 8.82
N ASN A 150 0.62 -9.42 8.07
CA ASN A 150 1.14 -10.04 6.85
C ASN A 150 1.88 -11.36 7.14
N ALA A 151 2.62 -11.43 8.25
CA ALA A 151 3.25 -12.68 8.70
C ALA A 151 2.20 -13.75 9.07
N GLY A 152 1.10 -13.34 9.70
CA GLY A 152 -0.02 -14.22 9.98
C GLY A 152 -0.66 -14.79 8.71
N PHE A 153 -0.92 -13.96 7.71
CA PHE A 153 -1.41 -14.44 6.42
C PHE A 153 -0.40 -15.33 5.70
N CYS A 154 0.88 -14.98 5.72
CA CYS A 154 1.94 -15.79 5.14
C CYS A 154 1.99 -17.19 5.79
N ALA A 155 1.94 -17.27 7.11
CA ALA A 155 1.92 -18.53 7.85
C ALA A 155 0.63 -19.34 7.56
N GLN A 156 -0.50 -18.67 7.42
CA GLN A 156 -1.78 -19.32 7.07
C GLN A 156 -1.72 -19.96 5.68
N GLU A 157 -1.18 -19.25 4.68
CA GLU A 157 -0.97 -19.78 3.33
C GLU A 157 0.08 -20.90 3.28
N ALA A 158 1.06 -20.86 4.19
CA ALA A 158 2.05 -21.91 4.39
C ALA A 158 1.48 -23.16 5.11
N GLY A 159 0.21 -23.16 5.50
CA GLY A 159 -0.41 -24.26 6.25
C GLY A 159 0.04 -24.37 7.71
N LYS A 160 0.45 -23.25 8.33
CA LYS A 160 0.92 -23.16 9.71
C LYS A 160 -0.07 -22.34 10.57
N PRO A 161 -1.29 -22.87 10.85
CA PRO A 161 -2.38 -22.08 11.49
C PRO A 161 -2.05 -21.61 12.91
N GLU A 162 -1.27 -22.37 13.68
CA GLU A 162 -0.85 -21.98 15.03
C GLU A 162 0.09 -20.77 14.98
N ALA A 163 1.08 -20.79 14.10
CA ALA A 163 1.98 -19.65 13.88
C ALA A 163 1.20 -18.43 13.37
N ALA A 164 0.23 -18.64 12.47
CA ALA A 164 -0.63 -17.57 11.99
C ALA A 164 -1.41 -16.90 13.13
N GLU A 165 -1.99 -17.69 14.03
CA GLU A 165 -2.70 -17.18 15.20
C GLU A 165 -1.79 -16.35 16.11
N ASP A 166 -0.56 -16.83 16.37
CA ASP A 166 0.41 -16.10 17.18
C ASP A 166 0.79 -14.76 16.56
N TYR A 167 0.99 -14.70 15.24
CA TYR A 167 1.26 -13.44 14.56
C TYR A 167 0.06 -12.49 14.56
N PHE A 168 -1.16 -12.97 14.34
CA PHE A 168 -2.35 -12.12 14.45
C PHE A 168 -2.54 -11.60 15.89
N ARG A 169 -2.24 -12.40 16.92
CA ARG A 169 -2.27 -11.96 18.31
C ARG A 169 -1.25 -10.83 18.54
N GLN A 170 -0.01 -10.99 18.08
CA GLN A 170 1.01 -9.95 18.15
C GLN A 170 0.61 -8.68 17.38
N ALA A 171 -0.06 -8.82 16.21
CA ALA A 171 -0.61 -7.68 15.49
C ALA A 171 -1.63 -6.92 16.35
N LEU A 172 -2.54 -7.63 17.02
CA LEU A 172 -3.57 -7.05 17.88
C LEU A 172 -3.01 -6.45 19.18
N GLU A 173 -1.88 -6.93 19.69
CA GLU A 173 -1.13 -6.27 20.77
C GLU A 173 -0.58 -4.91 20.35
N LYS A 174 -0.07 -4.80 19.12
CA LYS A 174 0.45 -3.53 18.57
C LYS A 174 -0.66 -2.57 18.15
N ASN A 175 -1.76 -3.09 17.61
CA ASN A 175 -2.95 -2.32 17.23
C ASN A 175 -4.21 -3.15 17.45
N PRO A 176 -4.92 -2.94 18.58
CA PRO A 176 -6.14 -3.70 18.93
C PRO A 176 -7.30 -3.56 17.92
N GLY A 177 -7.25 -2.55 17.05
CA GLY A 177 -8.28 -2.27 16.04
C GLY A 177 -7.91 -2.69 14.62
N ILE A 178 -6.77 -3.38 14.40
CA ILE A 178 -6.35 -3.75 13.04
C ILE A 178 -7.32 -4.78 12.43
N ALA A 179 -8.21 -4.28 11.57
CA ALA A 179 -9.36 -5.02 11.07
C ALA A 179 -9.02 -6.35 10.34
N PRO A 180 -7.97 -6.44 9.49
CA PRO A 180 -7.64 -7.72 8.85
C PRO A 180 -7.26 -8.82 9.84
N ALA A 181 -6.49 -8.51 10.89
CA ALA A 181 -6.14 -9.49 11.90
C ALA A 181 -7.35 -9.91 12.75
N LEU A 182 -8.27 -8.98 13.06
CA LEU A 182 -9.52 -9.29 13.76
C LEU A 182 -10.38 -10.27 12.96
N LEU A 183 -10.54 -10.07 11.65
CA LEU A 183 -11.30 -10.99 10.81
C LEU A 183 -10.62 -12.35 10.72
N ALA A 184 -9.30 -12.39 10.54
CA ALA A 184 -8.54 -13.64 10.50
C ALA A 184 -8.65 -14.42 11.83
N MET A 185 -8.58 -13.74 12.97
CA MET A 185 -8.80 -14.37 14.29
C MET A 185 -10.23 -14.89 14.46
N ALA A 186 -11.24 -14.17 13.94
CA ALA A 186 -12.63 -14.65 13.93
C ALA A 186 -12.76 -15.95 13.13
N GLU A 187 -12.16 -16.01 11.93
CA GLU A 187 -12.17 -17.20 11.09
C GLU A 187 -11.44 -18.40 11.72
N LEU A 188 -10.27 -18.15 12.35
CA LEU A 188 -9.51 -19.19 13.03
C LEU A 188 -10.29 -19.73 14.25
N SER A 189 -10.88 -18.85 15.06
CA SER A 189 -11.71 -19.24 16.21
C SER A 189 -12.92 -20.05 15.76
N PHE A 190 -13.61 -19.62 14.70
CA PHE A 190 -14.76 -20.35 14.15
C PHE A 190 -14.38 -21.74 13.63
N LYS A 191 -13.27 -21.86 12.90
CA LYS A 191 -12.75 -23.15 12.40
C LYS A 191 -12.42 -24.14 13.53
N ARG A 192 -12.01 -23.63 14.70
CA ARG A 192 -11.76 -24.46 15.90
C ARG A 192 -13.03 -24.80 16.69
N GLY A 193 -14.18 -24.31 16.28
CA GLY A 193 -15.44 -24.51 17.00
C GLY A 193 -15.70 -23.51 18.14
N ASP A 194 -14.81 -22.52 18.34
CA ASP A 194 -15.01 -21.45 19.31
C ASP A 194 -15.88 -20.33 18.72
N ALA A 195 -17.19 -20.58 18.66
CA ALA A 195 -18.16 -19.62 18.14
C ALA A 195 -18.20 -18.33 18.98
N ALA A 196 -18.03 -18.42 20.29
CA ALA A 196 -18.05 -17.26 21.19
C ALA A 196 -16.85 -16.35 20.95
N GLY A 197 -15.63 -16.90 20.86
CA GLY A 197 -14.43 -16.17 20.50
C GLY A 197 -14.50 -15.57 19.09
N ALA A 198 -15.03 -16.35 18.14
CA ALA A 198 -15.24 -15.88 16.77
C ALA A 198 -16.18 -14.65 16.71
N ALA A 199 -17.31 -14.70 17.43
CA ALA A 199 -18.24 -13.58 17.54
C ALA A 199 -17.58 -12.33 18.16
N GLN A 200 -16.74 -12.50 19.21
CA GLN A 200 -16.04 -11.38 19.83
C GLN A 200 -15.09 -10.69 18.83
N TYR A 201 -14.27 -11.45 18.11
CA TYR A 201 -13.35 -10.90 17.11
C TYR A 201 -14.09 -10.26 15.93
N LEU A 202 -15.17 -10.90 15.44
CA LEU A 202 -15.98 -10.36 14.37
C LEU A 202 -16.65 -9.04 14.77
N ASN A 203 -17.20 -8.95 15.97
CA ASN A 203 -17.81 -7.71 16.47
C ASN A 203 -16.77 -6.57 16.57
N ARG A 204 -15.55 -6.89 16.99
CA ARG A 204 -14.45 -5.90 16.97
C ARG A 204 -14.08 -5.50 15.55
N HIS A 205 -14.01 -6.45 14.60
CA HIS A 205 -13.77 -6.15 13.19
C HIS A 205 -14.80 -5.17 12.63
N LEU A 206 -16.10 -5.44 12.83
CA LEU A 206 -17.20 -4.62 12.32
C LEU A 206 -17.29 -3.22 12.94
N LYS A 207 -16.68 -3.01 14.13
CA LYS A 207 -16.52 -1.68 14.72
C LYS A 207 -15.38 -0.88 14.10
N ASN A 208 -14.39 -1.53 13.50
CA ASN A 208 -13.16 -0.91 12.99
C ASN A 208 -13.10 -0.85 11.44
N ALA A 209 -14.00 -1.54 10.75
CA ALA A 209 -14.03 -1.59 9.29
C ALA A 209 -15.47 -1.58 8.76
N ARG A 210 -15.62 -1.17 7.51
CA ARG A 210 -16.90 -1.34 6.81
C ARG A 210 -17.19 -2.82 6.64
N PRO A 211 -18.47 -3.24 6.76
CA PRO A 211 -18.87 -4.60 6.49
C PRO A 211 -18.43 -5.05 5.09
N THR A 212 -17.96 -6.29 5.00
CA THR A 212 -17.64 -6.94 3.72
C THR A 212 -18.49 -8.19 3.58
N PRO A 213 -18.77 -8.66 2.35
CA PRO A 213 -19.52 -9.92 2.15
C PRO A 213 -18.95 -11.09 2.96
N ARG A 214 -17.61 -11.24 2.95
CA ARG A 214 -16.90 -12.28 3.71
C ARG A 214 -17.14 -12.19 5.23
N ALA A 215 -17.06 -10.99 5.80
CA ALA A 215 -17.28 -10.81 7.23
C ALA A 215 -18.74 -11.06 7.63
N LEU A 216 -19.71 -10.62 6.80
CA LEU A 216 -21.14 -10.86 7.03
C LEU A 216 -21.49 -12.33 6.91
N ALA A 217 -20.95 -13.04 5.90
CA ALA A 217 -21.16 -14.48 5.73
C ALA A 217 -20.60 -15.27 6.92
N LEU A 218 -19.42 -14.89 7.43
CA LEU A 218 -18.88 -15.46 8.66
C LEU A 218 -19.82 -15.20 9.85
N GLY A 219 -20.39 -13.98 9.96
CA GLY A 219 -21.38 -13.64 10.97
C GLY A 219 -22.62 -14.53 10.92
N VAL A 220 -23.18 -14.77 9.73
CA VAL A 220 -24.30 -15.71 9.52
C VAL A 220 -23.95 -17.10 10.06
N GLN A 221 -22.77 -17.63 9.72
CA GLN A 221 -22.33 -18.95 10.15
C GLN A 221 -22.12 -19.05 11.68
N ILE A 222 -21.50 -18.01 12.28
CA ILE A 222 -21.26 -17.94 13.73
C ILE A 222 -22.60 -17.94 14.48
N GLU A 223 -23.53 -17.06 14.11
CA GLU A 223 -24.80 -16.91 14.83
C GLU A 223 -25.74 -18.12 14.59
N LYS A 224 -25.67 -18.73 13.40
CA LYS A 224 -26.35 -20.01 13.14
C LYS A 224 -25.85 -21.12 14.08
N GLN A 225 -24.54 -21.22 14.26
CA GLN A 225 -23.95 -22.19 15.21
C GLN A 225 -24.29 -21.85 16.67
N ALA A 226 -24.35 -20.57 17.02
CA ALA A 226 -24.72 -20.11 18.36
C ALA A 226 -26.22 -20.20 18.64
N GLY A 227 -27.07 -20.39 17.61
CA GLY A 227 -28.53 -20.43 17.73
C GLY A 227 -29.19 -19.05 17.86
N ASP A 228 -28.45 -17.96 17.65
CA ASP A 228 -28.98 -16.58 17.67
C ASP A 228 -29.61 -16.23 16.31
N ARG A 229 -30.89 -16.53 16.17
CA ARG A 229 -31.64 -16.31 14.92
C ARG A 229 -31.82 -14.84 14.57
N ASP A 230 -31.90 -13.96 15.54
CA ASP A 230 -32.12 -12.52 15.31
C ASP A 230 -30.86 -11.89 14.73
N ARG A 231 -29.70 -12.20 15.29
CA ARG A 231 -28.42 -11.72 14.76
C ARG A 231 -28.07 -12.37 13.43
N GLN A 232 -28.35 -13.66 13.25
CA GLN A 232 -28.21 -14.33 11.96
C GLN A 232 -29.02 -13.60 10.89
N ALA A 233 -30.33 -13.37 11.12
CA ALA A 233 -31.22 -12.67 10.17
C ALA A 233 -30.74 -11.23 9.88
N SER A 234 -30.19 -10.55 10.88
CA SER A 234 -29.59 -9.22 10.71
C SER A 234 -28.42 -9.24 9.72
N TYR A 235 -27.46 -10.16 9.87
CA TYR A 235 -26.34 -10.30 8.93
C TYR A 235 -26.80 -10.71 7.53
N GLU A 236 -27.77 -11.62 7.41
CA GLU A 236 -28.35 -12.01 6.13
C GLU A 236 -29.01 -10.83 5.42
N LEU A 237 -29.77 -10.00 6.14
CA LEU A 237 -30.41 -8.81 5.60
C LEU A 237 -29.41 -7.80 5.05
N ILE A 238 -28.34 -7.54 5.82
CA ILE A 238 -27.27 -6.63 5.37
C ILE A 238 -26.58 -7.19 4.12
N LEU A 239 -26.28 -8.48 4.11
CA LEU A 239 -25.61 -9.16 2.99
C LEU A 239 -26.47 -9.05 1.71
N ARG A 240 -27.75 -9.34 1.79
CA ARG A 240 -28.68 -9.25 0.64
C ARG A 240 -28.88 -7.82 0.14
N ASN A 241 -28.97 -6.84 1.06
CA ASN A 241 -29.28 -5.46 0.68
C ASN A 241 -28.06 -4.68 0.18
N GLN A 242 -26.90 -4.87 0.80
CA GLN A 242 -25.69 -4.10 0.45
C GLN A 242 -24.80 -4.81 -0.59
N PHE A 243 -24.91 -6.12 -0.71
CA PHE A 243 -24.04 -6.93 -1.56
C PHE A 243 -24.83 -7.99 -2.36
N PRO A 244 -25.90 -7.61 -3.10
CA PRO A 244 -26.80 -8.55 -3.77
C PRO A 244 -26.09 -9.49 -4.74
N ASP A 245 -25.04 -9.01 -5.41
CA ASP A 245 -24.31 -9.73 -6.45
C ASP A 245 -23.05 -10.45 -5.94
N SER A 246 -22.82 -10.46 -4.62
CA SER A 246 -21.63 -11.13 -4.07
C SER A 246 -21.76 -12.66 -4.12
N PRO A 247 -20.63 -13.38 -4.25
CA PRO A 247 -20.61 -14.85 -4.15
C PRO A 247 -21.23 -15.35 -2.84
N GLU A 248 -21.03 -14.62 -1.74
CA GLU A 248 -21.54 -14.95 -0.42
C GLU A 248 -23.07 -14.85 -0.37
N THR A 249 -23.66 -13.84 -1.02
CA THR A 249 -25.12 -13.74 -1.16
C THR A 249 -25.66 -14.89 -1.98
N GLY A 250 -24.99 -15.28 -3.05
CA GLY A 250 -25.34 -16.46 -3.82
C GLY A 250 -25.31 -17.76 -2.98
N ARG A 251 -24.30 -17.94 -2.13
CA ARG A 251 -24.22 -19.07 -1.19
C ARG A 251 -25.37 -19.04 -0.16
N LEU A 252 -25.68 -17.86 0.38
CA LEU A 252 -26.81 -17.68 1.30
C LEU A 252 -28.14 -18.09 0.66
N GLN A 253 -28.39 -17.68 -0.59
CA GLN A 253 -29.62 -18.03 -1.34
C GLN A 253 -29.76 -19.54 -1.58
N ARG A 254 -28.64 -20.24 -1.75
CA ARG A 254 -28.61 -21.71 -1.91
C ARG A 254 -28.61 -22.47 -0.58
N GLY A 255 -28.62 -21.76 0.56
CA GLY A 255 -28.60 -22.41 1.88
C GLY A 255 -27.25 -23.02 2.27
N GLU A 256 -26.17 -22.52 1.67
CA GLU A 256 -24.78 -23.00 1.86
C GLU A 256 -24.00 -22.23 2.96
N LEU A 257 -24.66 -21.33 3.68
CA LEU A 257 -24.10 -20.60 4.84
C LEU A 257 -24.68 -21.13 6.15
#